data_7f618cb8eb223a20750fccf1571597fa
#
_entry.id   7f618cb8eb223a20750fccf1571597fa
#
_cell.length_a   1.000
_cell.length_b   1.000
_cell.length_c   1.000
_cell.angle_alpha   90.00
_cell.angle_beta   90.00
_cell.angle_gamma   90.00
#
_symmetry.space_group_name_H-M   'P 1'
#
loop_
_entity.id
_entity.type
_entity.pdbx_description
1 polymer ?
#
loop_
_entity_poly.entity_id
_entity_poly.type
_entity_poly.pdbx_seq_one_letter_code
_entity_poly.pdbx_strand_id
1 'polypeptide(L)'
;LGLVDAVSSLGVGDFRIDDYPGVVAWASCPQKGISCLPLTYAPVSFSDKYIDVLKAGGARTFAHNPILEARHWAIVDGVDVDKGIYHRTHSAYAVAAFHEALRLTLEEGISNRAAKYLKFEKVLTGAFRAMGCDVTSDMTSLVVLNLPKNLSGREMDFVQHCRSQNFGIWPTLSEPVQVRVGILNLLSDEAISEIIHKFGAALKDLGGQFDDNLVSL
;
A
#
# COMPACT_ATOMS: atom_id res chain seq x y z
N LEU A 1 -13.75 -15.81 11.67
CA LEU A 1 -13.25 -15.77 10.28
C LEU A 1 -12.90 -14.34 9.93
N GLY A 2 -11.64 -14.06 9.60
CA GLY A 2 -11.15 -12.73 9.25
C GLY A 2 -10.98 -12.57 7.74
N LEU A 3 -11.39 -11.40 7.23
CA LEU A 3 -11.03 -10.91 5.89
C LEU A 3 -10.02 -9.78 6.09
N VAL A 4 -8.93 -9.78 5.34
CA VAL A 4 -7.87 -8.77 5.45
C VAL A 4 -7.84 -7.90 4.20
N ASP A 5 -7.94 -6.60 4.41
CA ASP A 5 -7.55 -5.62 3.41
C ASP A 5 -6.03 -5.42 3.47
N ALA A 6 -5.33 -5.97 2.49
CA ALA A 6 -3.88 -5.88 2.35
C ALA A 6 -3.47 -4.86 1.26
N VAL A 7 -4.36 -3.92 0.92
CA VAL A 7 -4.15 -2.94 -0.15
C VAL A 7 -2.86 -2.13 0.06
N SER A 8 -2.50 -1.80 1.28
CA SER A 8 -1.30 -1.01 1.58
C SER A 8 -0.16 -1.83 2.21
N SER A 9 -0.35 -3.12 2.49
CA SER A 9 0.63 -3.96 3.19
C SER A 9 1.26 -5.03 2.30
N LEU A 10 0.59 -5.50 1.25
CA LEU A 10 1.15 -6.49 0.33
C LEU A 10 2.40 -5.93 -0.36
N GLY A 11 3.52 -6.63 -0.24
CA GLY A 11 4.81 -6.23 -0.80
C GLY A 11 5.55 -5.13 -0.03
N VAL A 12 5.03 -4.71 1.14
CA VAL A 12 5.67 -3.72 2.04
C VAL A 12 6.05 -4.34 3.37
N GLY A 13 5.21 -5.25 3.89
CA GLY A 13 5.46 -5.99 5.12
C GLY A 13 5.81 -7.45 4.85
N ASP A 14 6.60 -8.05 5.73
CA ASP A 14 6.84 -9.50 5.77
C ASP A 14 5.68 -10.15 6.53
N PHE A 15 4.59 -10.37 5.82
CA PHE A 15 3.36 -10.92 6.36
C PHE A 15 3.06 -12.26 5.69
N ARG A 16 2.93 -13.30 6.50
CA ARG A 16 2.52 -14.63 6.07
C ARG A 16 1.11 -14.92 6.56
N ILE A 17 0.21 -15.20 5.64
CA ILE A 17 -1.19 -15.51 6.00
C ILE A 17 -1.30 -16.76 6.87
N ASP A 18 -0.39 -17.73 6.69
CA ASP A 18 -0.36 -18.99 7.43
C ASP A 18 -0.13 -18.80 8.94
N ASP A 19 0.47 -17.67 9.33
CA ASP A 19 0.66 -17.31 10.75
C ASP A 19 -0.64 -16.87 11.43
N TYR A 20 -1.72 -16.71 10.64
CA TYR A 20 -3.02 -16.18 11.10
C TYR A 20 -4.17 -17.12 10.75
N PRO A 21 -4.33 -18.26 11.45
CA PRO A 21 -5.32 -19.30 11.10
C PRO A 21 -6.78 -18.82 11.12
N GLY A 22 -7.05 -17.65 11.69
CA GLY A 22 -8.36 -16.99 11.65
C GLY A 22 -8.63 -16.21 10.37
N VAL A 23 -7.60 -15.92 9.56
CA VAL A 23 -7.74 -15.20 8.29
C VAL A 23 -8.09 -16.21 7.19
N VAL A 24 -9.21 -15.99 6.53
CA VAL A 24 -9.70 -16.91 5.48
C VAL A 24 -9.61 -16.34 4.09
N ALA A 25 -9.45 -15.04 3.97
CA ALA A 25 -9.19 -14.38 2.70
C ALA A 25 -8.44 -13.05 2.92
N TRP A 26 -7.66 -12.65 1.93
CA TRP A 26 -7.14 -11.31 1.83
C TRP A 26 -7.24 -10.80 0.39
N ALA A 27 -7.33 -9.48 0.26
CA ALA A 27 -7.34 -8.80 -1.03
C ALA A 27 -6.37 -7.62 -1.00
N SER A 28 -5.78 -7.32 -2.15
CA SER A 28 -4.87 -6.19 -2.32
C SER A 28 -5.03 -5.53 -3.68
N CYS A 29 -4.14 -4.59 -3.99
CA CYS A 29 -4.04 -3.95 -5.29
C CYS A 29 -2.59 -3.95 -5.78
N PRO A 30 -2.34 -3.89 -7.09
CA PRO A 30 -1.01 -4.00 -7.65
C PRO A 30 -0.21 -2.69 -7.57
N GLN A 31 -0.88 -1.53 -7.53
CA GLN A 31 -0.25 -0.21 -7.68
C GLN A 31 0.35 0.39 -6.41
N LYS A 32 0.29 -0.31 -5.27
CA LYS A 32 0.89 0.12 -4.01
C LYS A 32 2.18 -0.65 -3.74
N GLY A 33 2.25 -1.48 -2.74
CA GLY A 33 3.48 -2.15 -2.33
C GLY A 33 4.15 -3.03 -3.40
N ILE A 34 3.40 -3.57 -4.36
CA ILE A 34 3.96 -4.30 -5.51
C ILE A 34 4.53 -3.36 -6.59
N SER A 35 4.21 -2.05 -6.54
CA SER A 35 4.72 -1.03 -7.47
C SER A 35 4.39 -1.29 -8.95
N CYS A 36 3.28 -1.97 -9.23
CA CYS A 36 2.76 -2.18 -10.58
C CYS A 36 1.90 -1.00 -11.03
N LEU A 37 1.57 -0.97 -12.31
CA LEU A 37 0.62 0.00 -12.86
C LEU A 37 -0.74 -0.11 -12.16
N PRO A 38 -1.40 1.04 -11.88
CA PRO A 38 -2.77 1.02 -11.39
C PRO A 38 -3.65 0.47 -12.49
N LEU A 39 -4.15 -0.70 -12.37
CA LEU A 39 -5.22 -1.22 -13.23
C LEU A 39 -5.46 -2.72 -13.01
N THR A 40 -6.69 -3.10 -13.01
CA THR A 40 -7.26 -4.29 -13.60
C THR A 40 -7.19 -5.59 -12.80
N TYR A 41 -6.22 -5.80 -11.92
CA TYR A 41 -6.17 -7.01 -11.08
C TYR A 41 -6.14 -6.64 -9.60
N ALA A 42 -7.05 -7.25 -8.85
CA ALA A 42 -6.96 -7.28 -7.41
C ALA A 42 -6.40 -8.67 -7.02
N PRO A 43 -5.14 -8.77 -6.58
CA PRO A 43 -4.63 -10.04 -6.06
C PRO A 43 -5.44 -10.40 -4.82
N VAL A 44 -5.95 -11.63 -4.83
CA VAL A 44 -6.74 -12.20 -3.73
C VAL A 44 -6.22 -13.58 -3.40
N SER A 45 -6.31 -13.96 -2.13
CA SER A 45 -6.05 -15.32 -1.68
C SER A 45 -7.17 -15.80 -0.78
N PHE A 46 -7.47 -17.07 -0.86
CA PHE A 46 -8.54 -17.72 -0.11
C PHE A 46 -7.99 -18.97 0.56
N SER A 47 -8.36 -19.21 1.82
CA SER A 47 -8.13 -20.49 2.47
C SER A 47 -9.06 -21.57 1.92
N ASP A 48 -8.67 -22.84 2.01
CA ASP A 48 -9.52 -23.98 1.61
C ASP A 48 -10.89 -23.93 2.26
N LYS A 49 -10.95 -23.59 3.54
CA LYS A 49 -12.21 -23.41 4.26
C LYS A 49 -13.13 -22.38 3.62
N TYR A 50 -12.58 -21.28 3.12
CA TYR A 50 -13.39 -20.26 2.44
C TYR A 50 -13.80 -20.70 1.03
N ILE A 51 -12.92 -21.41 0.35
CA ILE A 51 -13.24 -22.03 -0.96
C ILE A 51 -14.43 -22.99 -0.84
N ASP A 52 -14.51 -23.80 0.23
CA ASP A 52 -15.63 -24.69 0.46
C ASP A 52 -16.94 -23.93 0.68
N VAL A 53 -16.90 -22.82 1.41
CA VAL A 53 -18.08 -21.93 1.56
C VAL A 53 -18.52 -21.36 0.20
N LEU A 54 -17.56 -20.95 -0.63
CA LEU A 54 -17.89 -20.43 -1.97
C LEU A 54 -18.47 -21.51 -2.88
N LYS A 55 -17.95 -22.74 -2.84
CA LYS A 55 -18.50 -23.89 -3.58
C LYS A 55 -19.93 -24.24 -3.14
N ALA A 56 -20.21 -24.12 -1.85
CA ALA A 56 -21.57 -24.37 -1.29
C ALA A 56 -22.63 -23.31 -1.67
N GLY A 57 -22.32 -22.37 -2.57
CA GLY A 57 -23.28 -21.40 -3.10
C GLY A 57 -23.04 -19.96 -2.63
N GLY A 58 -21.87 -19.67 -2.07
CA GLY A 58 -21.50 -18.32 -1.65
C GLY A 58 -21.23 -17.33 -2.78
N ALA A 59 -20.87 -17.80 -3.99
CA ALA A 59 -20.57 -16.95 -5.14
C ALA A 59 -21.84 -16.69 -5.97
N ARG A 60 -22.36 -15.47 -5.92
CA ARG A 60 -23.67 -15.11 -6.50
C ARG A 60 -23.60 -14.40 -7.84
N THR A 61 -22.43 -13.98 -8.28
CA THR A 61 -22.27 -13.23 -9.54
C THR A 61 -21.35 -13.98 -10.48
N PHE A 62 -21.59 -13.87 -11.79
CA PHE A 62 -20.69 -14.47 -12.78
C PHE A 62 -19.34 -13.74 -12.80
N ALA A 63 -19.34 -12.41 -12.98
CA ALA A 63 -18.12 -11.62 -13.18
C ALA A 63 -17.15 -11.61 -11.98
N HIS A 64 -17.67 -11.76 -10.76
CA HIS A 64 -16.89 -11.79 -9.52
C HIS A 64 -17.01 -13.15 -8.81
N ASN A 65 -17.00 -14.24 -9.59
CA ASN A 65 -17.05 -15.58 -9.05
C ASN A 65 -15.61 -16.15 -8.92
N PRO A 66 -15.04 -16.20 -7.71
CA PRO A 66 -13.66 -16.64 -7.53
C PRO A 66 -13.46 -18.13 -7.86
N ILE A 67 -14.52 -18.94 -7.82
CA ILE A 67 -14.43 -20.37 -8.22
C ILE A 67 -14.28 -20.49 -9.75
N LEU A 68 -15.05 -19.69 -10.52
CA LEU A 68 -14.90 -19.67 -11.97
C LEU A 68 -13.54 -19.08 -12.38
N GLU A 69 -13.07 -18.07 -11.65
CA GLU A 69 -11.74 -17.49 -11.86
C GLU A 69 -10.64 -18.51 -11.58
N ALA A 70 -10.72 -19.22 -10.44
CA ALA A 70 -9.77 -20.28 -10.10
C ALA A 70 -9.73 -21.41 -11.13
N ARG A 71 -10.88 -21.78 -11.69
CA ARG A 71 -10.96 -22.76 -12.80
C ARG A 71 -10.34 -22.24 -14.09
N HIS A 72 -10.53 -20.95 -14.39
CA HIS A 72 -9.92 -20.30 -15.56
C HIS A 72 -8.38 -20.38 -15.50
N TRP A 73 -7.82 -20.16 -14.32
CA TRP A 73 -6.37 -20.20 -14.07
C TRP A 73 -5.82 -21.59 -13.70
N ALA A 74 -6.67 -22.62 -13.70
CA ALA A 74 -6.32 -23.98 -13.30
C ALA A 74 -5.68 -24.09 -11.90
N ILE A 75 -6.15 -23.28 -10.95
CA ILE A 75 -5.62 -23.22 -9.57
C ILE A 75 -6.30 -24.24 -8.66
N VAL A 76 -7.46 -24.78 -9.05
CA VAL A 76 -8.22 -25.75 -8.23
C VAL A 76 -8.01 -27.16 -8.73
N ASP A 77 -7.88 -28.12 -7.79
CA ASP A 77 -7.73 -29.54 -8.09
C ASP A 77 -8.85 -30.09 -8.98
N GLY A 78 -8.49 -30.98 -9.90
CA GLY A 78 -9.43 -31.64 -10.81
C GLY A 78 -9.80 -30.80 -12.05
N VAL A 79 -9.19 -29.62 -12.24
CA VAL A 79 -9.26 -28.89 -13.49
C VAL A 79 -8.07 -29.28 -14.35
N ASP A 80 -8.35 -29.89 -15.50
CA ASP A 80 -7.35 -30.17 -16.52
C ASP A 80 -6.86 -28.83 -17.12
N VAL A 81 -5.57 -28.55 -16.98
CA VAL A 81 -4.93 -27.31 -17.46
C VAL A 81 -5.16 -27.13 -18.96
N ASP A 82 -5.20 -28.22 -19.71
CA ASP A 82 -5.42 -28.23 -21.17
C ASP A 82 -6.88 -27.97 -21.55
N LYS A 83 -7.81 -28.02 -20.57
CA LYS A 83 -9.25 -27.79 -20.74
C LYS A 83 -9.73 -26.56 -19.95
N GLY A 84 -8.88 -25.56 -19.79
CA GLY A 84 -9.21 -24.34 -19.06
C GLY A 84 -10.61 -23.82 -19.38
N ILE A 85 -11.42 -23.62 -18.35
CA ILE A 85 -12.78 -23.10 -18.50
C ILE A 85 -12.68 -21.59 -18.66
N TYR A 86 -12.92 -21.11 -19.88
CA TYR A 86 -12.98 -19.67 -20.11
C TYR A 86 -14.05 -19.02 -19.21
N HIS A 87 -13.64 -18.06 -18.42
CA HIS A 87 -14.51 -17.29 -17.56
C HIS A 87 -14.74 -15.87 -18.12
N ARG A 88 -13.66 -15.13 -18.34
CA ARG A 88 -13.69 -13.77 -18.87
C ARG A 88 -12.38 -13.42 -19.57
N THR A 89 -12.43 -12.43 -20.46
CA THR A 89 -11.20 -11.92 -21.10
C THR A 89 -10.42 -11.04 -20.14
N HIS A 90 -9.16 -11.40 -19.95
CA HIS A 90 -8.21 -10.61 -19.19
C HIS A 90 -7.36 -9.73 -20.11
N SER A 91 -6.92 -8.58 -19.62
CA SER A 91 -5.96 -7.75 -20.34
C SER A 91 -4.57 -8.39 -20.31
N ALA A 92 -4.08 -8.85 -21.45
CA ALA A 92 -2.73 -9.44 -21.55
C ALA A 92 -1.64 -8.48 -21.07
N TYR A 93 -1.78 -7.18 -21.36
CA TYR A 93 -0.82 -6.16 -20.91
C TYR A 93 -0.80 -6.01 -19.40
N ALA A 94 -1.96 -6.07 -18.75
CA ALA A 94 -2.04 -5.98 -17.30
C ALA A 94 -1.48 -7.23 -16.62
N VAL A 95 -1.71 -8.43 -17.20
CA VAL A 95 -1.09 -9.68 -16.71
C VAL A 95 0.43 -9.59 -16.82
N ALA A 96 0.95 -9.18 -17.99
CA ALA A 96 2.39 -9.05 -18.22
C ALA A 96 3.04 -8.04 -17.27
N ALA A 97 2.41 -6.87 -17.07
CA ALA A 97 2.91 -5.85 -16.15
C ALA A 97 2.91 -6.34 -14.69
N PHE A 98 1.85 -7.05 -14.27
CA PHE A 98 1.77 -7.60 -12.92
C PHE A 98 2.77 -8.74 -12.71
N HIS A 99 2.95 -9.61 -13.70
CA HIS A 99 3.96 -10.66 -13.66
C HIS A 99 5.36 -10.07 -13.47
N GLU A 100 5.73 -9.04 -14.25
CA GLU A 100 7.03 -8.40 -14.14
C GLU A 100 7.23 -7.72 -12.78
N ALA A 101 6.21 -7.04 -12.26
CA ALA A 101 6.27 -6.42 -10.94
C ALA A 101 6.46 -7.46 -9.82
N LEU A 102 5.78 -8.60 -9.91
CA LEU A 102 5.98 -9.71 -8.97
C LEU A 102 7.38 -10.31 -9.09
N ARG A 103 7.88 -10.50 -10.32
CA ARG A 103 9.23 -11.02 -10.57
C ARG A 103 10.28 -10.12 -9.90
N LEU A 104 10.21 -8.81 -10.10
CA LEU A 104 11.11 -7.84 -9.48
C LEU A 104 10.99 -7.83 -7.95
N THR A 105 9.78 -7.92 -7.42
CA THR A 105 9.54 -7.99 -5.97
C THR A 105 10.17 -9.24 -5.35
N LEU A 106 10.07 -10.39 -6.03
CA LEU A 106 10.67 -11.65 -5.57
C LEU A 106 12.18 -11.66 -5.70
N GLU A 107 12.75 -11.03 -6.74
CA GLU A 107 14.21 -10.85 -6.88
C GLU A 107 14.79 -9.94 -5.79
N GLU A 108 14.12 -8.85 -5.44
CA GLU A 108 14.49 -8.01 -4.29
C GLU A 108 14.43 -8.80 -2.97
N GLY A 109 13.51 -9.73 -2.88
CA GLY A 109 13.21 -10.53 -1.69
C GLY A 109 12.27 -9.81 -0.72
N ILE A 110 11.22 -10.51 -0.29
CA ILE A 110 10.15 -9.91 0.56
C ILE A 110 10.73 -9.35 1.86
N SER A 111 11.59 -10.09 2.55
CA SER A 111 12.18 -9.65 3.82
C SER A 111 13.11 -8.44 3.65
N ASN A 112 13.90 -8.39 2.55
CA ASN A 112 14.75 -7.24 2.23
C ASN A 112 13.89 -5.99 1.96
N ARG A 113 12.83 -6.17 1.18
CA ARG A 113 11.88 -5.12 0.85
C ARG A 113 11.18 -4.61 2.10
N ALA A 114 10.68 -5.48 2.97
CA ALA A 114 10.05 -5.11 4.25
C ALA A 114 11.02 -4.33 5.16
N ALA A 115 12.26 -4.78 5.27
CA ALA A 115 13.29 -4.08 6.05
C ALA A 115 13.58 -2.67 5.52
N LYS A 116 13.62 -2.50 4.19
CA LYS A 116 13.79 -1.21 3.53
C LYS A 116 12.64 -0.25 3.83
N TYR A 117 11.39 -0.71 3.69
CA TYR A 117 10.22 0.12 4.02
C TYR A 117 10.15 0.49 5.49
N LEU A 118 10.51 -0.44 6.39
CA LEU A 118 10.60 -0.16 7.83
C LEU A 118 11.69 0.89 8.14
N LYS A 119 12.84 0.85 7.44
CA LYS A 119 13.87 1.91 7.54
C LYS A 119 13.28 3.26 7.16
N PHE A 120 12.62 3.34 6.01
CA PHE A 120 12.04 4.58 5.49
C PHE A 120 10.96 5.16 6.42
N GLU A 121 10.09 4.31 6.94
CA GLU A 121 9.07 4.69 7.91
C GLU A 121 9.72 5.32 9.16
N LYS A 122 10.72 4.66 9.75
CA LYS A 122 11.42 5.16 10.95
C LYS A 122 12.12 6.50 10.71
N VAL A 123 12.75 6.67 9.56
CA VAL A 123 13.42 7.92 9.19
C VAL A 123 12.40 9.06 9.04
N LEU A 124 11.31 8.83 8.31
CA LEU A 124 10.28 9.84 8.10
C LEU A 124 9.56 10.21 9.41
N THR A 125 9.18 9.23 10.20
CA THR A 125 8.50 9.48 11.48
C THR A 125 9.40 10.21 12.47
N GLY A 126 10.69 9.87 12.50
CA GLY A 126 11.71 10.59 13.29
C GLY A 126 11.82 12.05 12.87
N ALA A 127 11.95 12.31 11.57
CA ALA A 127 12.04 13.66 11.03
C ALA A 127 10.77 14.48 11.31
N PHE A 128 9.58 13.92 11.08
CA PHE A 128 8.33 14.62 11.33
C PHE A 128 8.13 14.95 12.83
N ARG A 129 8.48 14.02 13.73
CA ARG A 129 8.46 14.29 15.18
C ARG A 129 9.45 15.41 15.56
N ALA A 130 10.65 15.43 14.97
CA ALA A 130 11.63 16.50 15.19
C ALA A 130 11.16 17.86 14.68
N MET A 131 10.30 17.89 13.65
CA MET A 131 9.61 19.09 13.17
C MET A 131 8.42 19.51 14.05
N GLY A 132 8.13 18.81 15.15
CA GLY A 132 7.03 19.10 16.06
C GLY A 132 5.69 18.53 15.63
N CYS A 133 5.66 17.66 14.63
CA CYS A 133 4.44 16.94 14.24
C CYS A 133 4.15 15.81 15.24
N ASP A 134 2.86 15.53 15.43
CA ASP A 134 2.39 14.40 16.22
C ASP A 134 2.02 13.25 15.27
N VAL A 135 2.87 12.22 15.19
CA VAL A 135 2.66 11.04 14.35
C VAL A 135 1.67 10.10 15.04
N THR A 136 0.48 9.98 14.46
CA THR A 136 -0.65 9.20 15.01
C THR A 136 -0.75 7.80 14.44
N SER A 137 -0.14 7.53 13.30
CA SER A 137 -0.02 6.20 12.68
C SER A 137 1.29 6.09 11.92
N ASP A 138 2.01 5.02 12.19
CA ASP A 138 3.33 4.70 11.65
C ASP A 138 3.33 3.33 10.95
N MET A 139 2.36 3.12 10.08
CA MET A 139 2.37 1.94 9.21
C MET A 139 3.52 2.05 8.20
N THR A 140 4.19 0.95 7.92
CA THR A 140 5.34 0.90 6.99
C THR A 140 5.07 1.44 5.58
N SER A 141 3.81 1.60 5.20
CA SER A 141 3.39 2.14 3.89
C SER A 141 2.78 3.54 3.96
N LEU A 142 2.44 4.03 5.15
CA LEU A 142 1.66 5.26 5.31
C LEU A 142 1.91 5.88 6.69
N VAL A 143 2.43 7.10 6.71
CA VAL A 143 2.52 7.91 7.92
C VAL A 143 1.34 8.86 7.97
N VAL A 144 0.65 8.89 9.12
CA VAL A 144 -0.44 9.83 9.41
C VAL A 144 -0.02 10.69 10.59
N LEU A 145 -0.20 12.00 10.46
CA LEU A 145 0.28 12.94 11.45
C LEU A 145 -0.62 14.17 11.57
N ASN A 146 -0.60 14.78 12.75
CA ASN A 146 -1.08 16.14 12.98
C ASN A 146 0.08 17.12 12.76
N LEU A 147 -0.21 18.29 12.21
CA LEU A 147 0.76 19.38 12.09
C LEU A 147 1.19 19.90 13.48
N PRO A 148 2.30 20.64 13.58
CA PRO A 148 2.70 21.32 14.80
C PRO A 148 1.58 22.21 15.33
N LYS A 149 1.48 22.37 16.66
CA LYS A 149 0.36 23.09 17.33
C LYS A 149 0.05 24.46 16.76
N ASN A 150 1.07 25.21 16.34
CA ASN A 150 0.91 26.53 15.73
C ASN A 150 0.30 26.51 14.31
N LEU A 151 0.21 25.34 13.69
CA LEU A 151 -0.42 25.11 12.38
C LEU A 151 -1.67 24.22 12.47
N SER A 152 -2.09 23.85 13.66
CA SER A 152 -3.31 23.05 13.88
C SER A 152 -4.54 23.76 13.30
N GLY A 153 -5.37 23.01 12.59
CA GLY A 153 -6.54 23.53 11.86
C GLY A 153 -6.20 24.09 10.47
N ARG A 154 -4.94 24.05 10.05
CA ARG A 154 -4.48 24.48 8.72
C ARG A 154 -4.01 23.33 7.83
N GLU A 155 -4.43 22.11 8.12
CA GLU A 155 -4.01 20.91 7.41
C GLU A 155 -4.35 20.98 5.92
N MET A 156 -5.50 21.54 5.56
CA MET A 156 -5.89 21.71 4.16
C MET A 156 -5.05 22.78 3.46
N ASP A 157 -4.72 23.90 4.13
CA ASP A 157 -3.81 24.93 3.59
C ASP A 157 -2.43 24.32 3.32
N PHE A 158 -1.93 23.54 4.28
CA PHE A 158 -0.65 22.85 4.17
C PHE A 158 -0.62 21.87 2.99
N VAL A 159 -1.65 21.03 2.84
CA VAL A 159 -1.77 20.10 1.73
C VAL A 159 -1.82 20.84 0.38
N GLN A 160 -2.57 21.94 0.28
CA GLN A 160 -2.67 22.74 -0.93
C GLN A 160 -1.33 23.41 -1.25
N HIS A 161 -0.64 23.94 -0.24
CA HIS A 161 0.69 24.53 -0.40
C HIS A 161 1.69 23.50 -0.91
N CYS A 162 1.76 22.31 -0.31
CA CYS A 162 2.61 21.22 -0.78
C CYS A 162 2.34 20.86 -2.25
N ARG A 163 1.08 20.76 -2.63
CA ARG A 163 0.69 20.47 -4.03
C ARG A 163 1.12 21.57 -4.99
N SER A 164 1.05 22.84 -4.60
CA SER A 164 1.53 23.97 -5.42
C SER A 164 3.04 23.89 -5.68
N GLN A 165 3.78 23.23 -4.77
CA GLN A 165 5.22 22.95 -4.88
C GLN A 165 5.54 21.60 -5.53
N ASN A 166 4.58 20.99 -6.24
CA ASN A 166 4.70 19.64 -6.82
C ASN A 166 5.06 18.55 -5.80
N PHE A 167 4.60 18.70 -4.57
CA PHE A 167 4.73 17.71 -3.52
C PHE A 167 3.37 17.14 -3.16
N GLY A 168 3.10 15.90 -3.64
CA GLY A 168 1.80 15.24 -3.52
C GLY A 168 1.61 14.57 -2.17
N ILE A 169 0.94 15.23 -1.25
CA ILE A 169 0.46 14.67 0.01
C ILE A 169 -1.06 14.79 0.10
N TRP A 170 -1.69 14.04 1.02
CA TRP A 170 -3.14 13.94 1.09
C TRP A 170 -3.65 14.16 2.52
N PRO A 171 -4.83 14.79 2.69
CA PRO A 171 -5.51 14.80 3.98
C PRO A 171 -6.16 13.45 4.27
N THR A 172 -6.49 13.20 5.54
CA THR A 172 -7.43 12.13 5.90
C THR A 172 -8.85 12.49 5.43
N LEU A 173 -9.70 11.47 5.28
CA LEU A 173 -11.11 11.67 4.93
C LEU A 173 -12.03 11.81 6.16
N SER A 174 -11.49 11.56 7.35
CA SER A 174 -12.22 11.62 8.63
C SER A 174 -11.78 12.83 9.44
N GLU A 175 -12.65 13.31 10.29
CA GLU A 175 -12.34 14.32 11.29
C GLU A 175 -11.70 13.67 12.56
N PRO A 176 -10.73 14.32 13.21
CA PRO A 176 -10.06 15.55 12.74
C PRO A 176 -9.23 15.30 11.48
N VAL A 177 -9.15 16.31 10.62
CA VAL A 177 -8.33 16.22 9.40
C VAL A 177 -6.86 16.13 9.79
N GLN A 178 -6.17 15.12 9.25
CA GLN A 178 -4.74 14.89 9.45
C GLN A 178 -4.02 14.84 8.09
N VAL A 179 -2.71 14.96 8.10
CA VAL A 179 -1.88 14.83 6.90
C VAL A 179 -1.41 13.40 6.73
N ARG A 180 -1.46 12.89 5.49
CA ARG A 180 -0.98 11.55 5.13
C ARG A 180 0.19 11.63 4.15
N VAL A 181 1.27 10.95 4.49
CA VAL A 181 2.46 10.80 3.64
C VAL A 181 2.63 9.32 3.29
N GLY A 182 2.49 9.00 2.00
CA GLY A 182 2.62 7.62 1.52
C GLY A 182 4.08 7.23 1.34
N ILE A 183 4.44 6.02 1.81
CA ILE A 183 5.74 5.38 1.60
C ILE A 183 5.48 4.18 0.70
N LEU A 184 5.33 4.43 -0.59
CA LEU A 184 4.94 3.40 -1.56
C LEU A 184 5.82 3.51 -2.81
N ASN A 185 5.81 2.47 -3.62
CA ASN A 185 6.59 2.36 -4.85
C ASN A 185 8.10 2.18 -4.61
N LEU A 186 8.89 2.39 -5.65
CA LEU A 186 10.35 2.21 -5.64
C LEU A 186 11.04 3.46 -5.09
N LEU A 187 10.91 3.70 -3.79
CA LEU A 187 11.59 4.81 -3.13
C LEU A 187 13.07 4.50 -2.92
N SER A 188 13.90 5.55 -2.98
CA SER A 188 15.32 5.52 -2.62
C SER A 188 15.59 6.38 -1.39
N ASP A 189 16.80 6.31 -0.83
CA ASP A 189 17.22 7.17 0.29
C ASP A 189 17.16 8.66 -0.10
N GLU A 190 17.50 8.99 -1.37
CA GLU A 190 17.40 10.36 -1.89
C GLU A 190 15.96 10.85 -1.95
N ALA A 191 15.02 9.98 -2.37
CA ALA A 191 13.60 10.32 -2.40
C ALA A 191 13.04 10.56 -0.98
N ILE A 192 13.49 9.81 0.02
CA ILE A 192 13.12 10.03 1.42
C ILE A 192 13.67 11.37 1.92
N SER A 193 14.93 11.69 1.62
CA SER A 193 15.52 12.99 1.94
C SER A 193 14.75 14.14 1.28
N GLU A 194 14.37 13.99 0.01
CA GLU A 194 13.56 14.99 -0.70
C GLU A 194 12.18 15.20 -0.06
N ILE A 195 11.51 14.12 0.38
CA ILE A 195 10.24 14.21 1.10
C ILE A 195 10.41 15.03 2.39
N ILE A 196 11.45 14.77 3.17
CA ILE A 196 11.73 15.48 4.42
C ILE A 196 11.97 16.97 4.15
N HIS A 197 12.80 17.29 3.16
CA HIS A 197 13.09 18.69 2.80
C HIS A 197 11.84 19.43 2.33
N LYS A 198 11.07 18.86 1.40
CA LYS A 198 9.85 19.50 0.88
C LYS A 198 8.81 19.70 1.97
N PHE A 199 8.65 18.72 2.85
CA PHE A 199 7.73 18.82 3.98
C PHE A 199 8.18 19.93 4.94
N GLY A 200 9.46 19.97 5.32
CA GLY A 200 10.03 20.98 6.20
C GLY A 200 9.97 22.40 5.60
N ALA A 201 10.27 22.55 4.31
CA ALA A 201 10.14 23.82 3.61
C ALA A 201 8.69 24.32 3.63
N ALA A 202 7.72 23.45 3.33
CA ALA A 202 6.30 23.80 3.38
C ALA A 202 5.84 24.21 4.80
N LEU A 203 6.37 23.57 5.85
CA LEU A 203 6.12 24.02 7.23
C LEU A 203 6.67 25.43 7.49
N LYS A 204 7.93 25.72 7.08
CA LYS A 204 8.53 27.06 7.22
C LYS A 204 7.73 28.15 6.52
N ASP A 205 7.28 27.90 5.29
CA ASP A 205 6.50 28.84 4.49
C ASP A 205 5.18 29.22 5.17
N LEU A 206 4.62 28.32 5.97
CA LEU A 206 3.38 28.55 6.71
C LEU A 206 3.59 29.01 8.17
N GLY A 207 4.86 29.27 8.57
CA GLY A 207 5.21 29.76 9.89
C GLY A 207 5.55 28.67 10.92
N GLY A 208 5.80 27.44 10.46
CA GLY A 208 6.34 26.37 11.26
C GLY A 208 7.87 26.45 11.44
N GLN A 209 8.44 25.50 12.17
CA GLN A 209 9.89 25.39 12.36
C GLN A 209 10.43 24.16 11.63
N PHE A 210 11.59 24.31 11.02
CA PHE A 210 12.35 23.24 10.41
C PHE A 210 13.85 23.52 10.50
N ASP A 211 14.61 22.55 10.96
CA ASP A 211 16.07 22.59 10.94
C ASP A 211 16.58 21.80 9.72
N ASP A 212 17.26 22.48 8.81
CA ASP A 212 17.79 21.88 7.58
C ASP A 212 18.84 20.79 7.86
N ASN A 213 19.43 20.75 9.08
CA ASN A 213 20.38 19.72 9.48
C ASN A 213 19.74 18.37 9.85
N LEU A 214 18.41 18.30 9.97
CA LEU A 214 17.67 17.04 10.26
C LEU A 214 17.72 16.01 9.13
N VAL A 215 18.35 16.32 8.01
CA VAL A 215 18.31 15.49 6.78
C VAL A 215 19.59 14.70 6.53
N SER A 216 20.56 14.71 7.44
CA SER A 216 21.71 13.78 7.36
C SER A 216 21.26 12.36 7.75
N LEU A 217 20.90 11.56 6.74
CA LEU A 217 20.66 10.12 6.83
C LEU A 217 21.96 9.34 6.98
#